data_edc349bca14e5d25f64b5c59e88bb1c7
#
_entry.id   edc349bca14e5d25f64b5c59e88bb1c7
#
_cell.length_a   1.000
_cell.length_b   1.000
_cell.length_c   1.000
_cell.angle_alpha   90.00
_cell.angle_beta   90.00
_cell.angle_gamma   90.00
#
_symmetry.space_group_name_H-M   'P 1'
#
loop_
_entity.id
_entity.type
_entity.pdbx_description
1 polymer ?
#
loop_
_entity_poly.entity_id
_entity_poly.type
_entity_poly.pdbx_seq_one_letter_code
_entity_poly.pdbx_strand_id
1 'polypeptide(L)'
;SRGLGDVYKRQVKSAISKGMLLDMEYTDGAGRIQRKLVAPDKIFVDEGVYYVAVWTDVSNAAPADKMKFVKTDTTINKATGKPRIWQVLRISRIEHAELVEPTEKVDIPDVPASELRKWSFDNGTPAVFITNQDDLSFIDSLSGATVEKCGEGEKVHLIVSSDSWYVAFCIAHARHITAVAPETLRTMIIARAQHELSVGDRENED
;
A
#
# COMPACT_ATOMS: atom_id res chain seq x y z
N SER A 1 6.88 -3.42 -18.57
CA SER A 1 7.65 -2.22 -18.23
C SER A 1 8.12 -2.25 -16.78
N ARG A 2 9.27 -2.87 -16.55
CA ARG A 2 9.94 -2.93 -15.24
C ARG A 2 10.64 -1.62 -14.85
N GLY A 3 10.58 -0.54 -15.67
CA GLY A 3 11.56 0.52 -15.59
C GLY A 3 11.25 1.63 -14.59
N LEU A 4 10.10 2.25 -14.66
CA LEU A 4 9.86 3.53 -13.97
C LEU A 4 9.53 3.36 -12.48
N GLY A 5 8.71 2.39 -12.09
CA GLY A 5 8.37 2.14 -10.69
C GLY A 5 9.57 1.77 -9.82
N ASP A 6 10.53 1.01 -10.37
CA ASP A 6 11.74 0.60 -9.65
C ASP A 6 12.74 1.76 -9.48
N VAL A 7 12.82 2.69 -10.43
CA VAL A 7 13.68 3.86 -10.33
C VAL A 7 13.24 4.78 -9.20
N TYR A 8 11.96 5.12 -9.15
CA TYR A 8 11.43 5.98 -8.09
C TYR A 8 11.42 5.31 -6.73
N LYS A 9 11.20 4.01 -6.66
CA LYS A 9 11.33 3.24 -5.43
C LYS A 9 12.74 3.33 -4.85
N ARG A 10 13.78 3.27 -5.67
CA ARG A 10 15.18 3.46 -5.23
C ARG A 10 15.43 4.87 -4.73
N GLN A 11 14.91 5.89 -5.42
CA GLN A 11 15.02 7.28 -4.97
C GLN A 11 14.31 7.51 -3.64
N VAL A 12 13.11 6.96 -3.45
CA VAL A 12 12.39 7.01 -2.17
C VAL A 12 13.21 6.35 -1.05
N LYS A 13 13.75 5.16 -1.29
CA LYS A 13 14.63 4.47 -0.33
C LYS A 13 15.88 5.28 0.00
N SER A 14 16.49 5.88 -1.00
CA SER A 14 17.68 6.74 -0.82
C SER A 14 17.34 7.99 0.02
N ALA A 15 16.21 8.62 -0.23
CA ALA A 15 15.76 9.76 0.55
C ALA A 15 15.52 9.40 2.02
N ILE A 16 14.87 8.27 2.30
CA ILE A 16 14.65 7.77 3.65
C ILE A 16 15.98 7.53 4.36
N SER A 17 16.91 6.80 3.74
CA SER A 17 18.18 6.44 4.37
C SER A 17 19.10 7.64 4.62
N LYS A 18 19.01 8.67 3.78
CA LYS A 18 19.84 9.89 3.88
C LYS A 18 19.15 11.03 4.66
N GLY A 19 17.88 10.85 5.08
CA GLY A 19 17.12 11.92 5.73
C GLY A 19 16.84 13.11 4.82
N MET A 20 16.70 12.88 3.50
CA MET A 20 16.44 13.90 2.49
C MET A 20 14.95 14.05 2.21
N LEU A 21 14.56 15.22 1.73
CA LEU A 21 13.24 15.45 1.18
C LEU A 21 13.12 14.91 -0.24
N LEU A 22 11.89 14.68 -0.69
CA LEU A 22 11.58 14.39 -2.09
C LEU A 22 10.73 15.52 -2.68
N ASP A 23 11.23 16.16 -3.72
CA ASP A 23 10.43 17.00 -4.62
C ASP A 23 9.92 16.12 -5.75
N MET A 24 8.61 15.93 -5.84
CA MET A 24 8.03 14.96 -6.76
C MET A 24 6.84 15.52 -7.53
N GLU A 25 6.67 15.02 -8.75
CA GLU A 25 5.42 15.09 -9.50
C GLU A 25 4.62 13.81 -9.27
N TYR A 26 3.39 13.95 -8.84
CA TYR A 26 2.53 12.87 -8.43
C TYR A 26 1.17 12.94 -9.13
N THR A 27 0.76 11.85 -9.76
CA THR A 27 -0.57 11.74 -10.37
C THR A 27 -1.56 11.18 -9.34
N ASP A 28 -2.55 11.98 -8.97
CA ASP A 28 -3.58 11.57 -8.02
C ASP A 28 -4.57 10.55 -8.62
N GLY A 29 -5.49 10.06 -7.78
CA GLY A 29 -6.50 9.09 -8.21
C GLY A 29 -7.49 9.62 -9.27
N ALA A 30 -7.56 10.94 -9.46
CA ALA A 30 -8.36 11.61 -10.49
C ALA A 30 -7.56 11.93 -11.77
N GLY A 31 -6.28 11.48 -11.83
CA GLY A 31 -5.40 11.71 -12.97
C GLY A 31 -4.78 13.11 -13.03
N ARG A 32 -4.86 13.90 -11.96
CA ARG A 32 -4.27 15.24 -11.89
C ARG A 32 -2.83 15.16 -11.41
N ILE A 33 -1.92 15.85 -12.10
CA ILE A 33 -0.52 15.95 -11.70
C ILE A 33 -0.40 17.05 -10.63
N GLN A 34 0.26 16.71 -9.54
CA GLN A 34 0.52 17.61 -8.42
C GLN A 34 2.01 17.59 -8.10
N ARG A 35 2.61 18.76 -7.88
CA ARG A 35 3.96 18.85 -7.34
C ARG A 35 3.91 18.84 -5.82
N LYS A 36 4.73 17.99 -5.20
CA LYS A 36 4.77 17.80 -3.76
C LYS A 36 6.23 17.82 -3.28
N LEU A 37 6.48 18.55 -2.20
CA LEU A 37 7.72 18.47 -1.43
C LEU A 37 7.41 17.76 -0.11
N VAL A 38 7.96 16.57 0.08
CA VAL A 38 7.60 15.69 1.18
C VAL A 38 8.82 15.12 1.89
N ALA A 39 8.64 14.76 3.17
CA ALA A 39 9.62 13.99 3.93
C ALA A 39 9.17 12.52 3.96
N PRO A 40 9.84 11.61 3.23
CA PRO A 40 9.48 10.21 3.22
C PRO A 40 9.89 9.55 4.54
N ASP A 41 9.02 8.71 5.07
CA ASP A 41 9.24 7.99 6.33
C ASP A 41 9.46 6.50 6.09
N LYS A 42 8.49 5.80 5.55
CA LYS A 42 8.50 4.34 5.38
C LYS A 42 7.93 3.92 4.04
N ILE A 43 8.52 2.88 3.45
CA ILE A 43 7.92 2.14 2.34
C ILE A 43 7.24 0.91 2.92
N PHE A 44 6.04 0.62 2.43
CA PHE A 44 5.33 -0.60 2.76
C PHE A 44 4.60 -1.16 1.54
N VAL A 45 4.22 -2.41 1.63
CA VAL A 45 3.50 -3.13 0.58
C VAL A 45 2.12 -3.47 1.09
N ASP A 46 1.13 -3.20 0.28
CA ASP A 46 -0.24 -3.59 0.51
C ASP A 46 -0.81 -4.22 -0.77
N GLU A 47 -1.27 -5.46 -0.66
CA GLU A 47 -1.81 -6.21 -1.80
C GLU A 47 -0.91 -6.17 -3.05
N GLY A 48 0.39 -6.31 -2.85
CA GLY A 48 1.38 -6.28 -3.94
C GLY A 48 1.68 -4.90 -4.50
N VAL A 49 1.09 -3.84 -3.96
CA VAL A 49 1.31 -2.46 -4.36
C VAL A 49 2.23 -1.76 -3.36
N TYR A 50 3.24 -1.06 -3.87
CA TYR A 50 4.16 -0.30 -3.05
C TYR A 50 3.64 1.09 -2.74
N TYR A 51 3.69 1.44 -1.47
CA TYR A 51 3.31 2.74 -0.93
C TYR A 51 4.47 3.35 -0.16
N VAL A 52 4.47 4.66 -0.05
CA VAL A 52 5.34 5.41 0.84
C VAL A 52 4.51 6.30 1.76
N ALA A 53 4.78 6.22 3.06
CA ALA A 53 4.28 7.16 4.03
C ALA A 53 5.16 8.40 4.02
N VAL A 54 4.56 9.57 3.92
CA VAL A 54 5.26 10.85 3.83
C VAL A 54 4.66 11.88 4.76
N TRP A 55 5.51 12.82 5.19
CA TRP A 55 5.10 14.01 5.92
C TRP A 55 5.17 15.23 5.02
N THR A 56 4.13 16.06 5.06
CA THR A 56 4.06 17.29 4.28
C THR A 56 3.73 18.46 5.19
N ASP A 57 4.57 19.47 5.22
CA ASP A 57 4.26 20.74 5.90
C ASP A 57 3.18 21.51 5.14
N VAL A 58 2.35 22.25 5.87
CA VAL A 58 1.25 23.02 5.26
C VAL A 58 1.75 24.02 4.21
N SER A 59 2.93 24.59 4.41
CA SER A 59 3.56 25.53 3.46
C SER A 59 3.94 24.91 2.13
N ASN A 60 4.21 23.60 2.11
CA ASN A 60 4.61 22.82 0.94
C ASN A 60 3.47 21.98 0.36
N ALA A 61 2.29 22.05 0.98
CA ALA A 61 1.15 21.28 0.51
C ALA A 61 0.61 21.82 -0.81
N ALA A 62 0.29 20.92 -1.72
CA ALA A 62 -0.44 21.25 -2.94
C ALA A 62 -1.81 21.86 -2.58
N PRO A 63 -2.38 22.77 -3.41
CA PRO A 63 -3.65 23.42 -3.11
C PRO A 63 -4.78 22.42 -2.79
N ALA A 64 -4.83 21.29 -3.48
CA ALA A 64 -5.82 20.23 -3.23
C ALA A 64 -5.63 19.55 -1.86
N ASP A 65 -4.42 19.53 -1.33
CA ASP A 65 -4.11 18.92 -0.04
C ASP A 65 -4.36 19.89 1.13
N LYS A 66 -4.35 21.20 0.91
CA LYS A 66 -4.60 22.20 1.97
C LYS A 66 -5.97 22.02 2.63
N MET A 67 -6.95 21.54 1.89
CA MET A 67 -8.27 21.23 2.45
C MET A 67 -8.24 20.06 3.43
N LYS A 68 -7.28 19.16 3.30
CA LYS A 68 -7.12 18.00 4.20
C LYS A 68 -6.62 18.44 5.59
N PHE A 69 -5.84 19.51 5.67
CA PHE A 69 -5.37 20.07 6.94
C PHE A 69 -6.51 20.58 7.83
N VAL A 70 -7.65 20.92 7.25
CA VAL A 70 -8.82 21.37 8.00
C VAL A 70 -9.60 20.20 8.61
N LYS A 71 -9.47 19.00 8.03
CA LYS A 71 -10.30 17.82 8.36
C LYS A 71 -9.55 16.73 9.11
N THR A 72 -8.23 16.81 9.17
CA THR A 72 -7.37 15.75 9.72
C THR A 72 -6.64 16.26 10.96
N ASP A 73 -6.39 15.37 11.91
CA ASP A 73 -5.51 15.66 13.05
C ASP A 73 -4.12 16.03 12.54
N THR A 74 -3.86 17.32 12.53
CA THR A 74 -2.55 17.85 12.16
C THR A 74 -1.62 17.74 13.36
N THR A 75 -0.40 17.27 13.10
CA THR A 75 0.68 17.37 14.07
C THR A 75 1.49 18.62 13.78
N ILE A 76 2.22 19.09 14.79
CA ILE A 76 3.16 20.20 14.62
C ILE A 76 4.55 19.67 14.36
N ASN A 77 5.18 20.11 13.29
CA ASN A 77 6.59 19.87 13.07
C ASN A 77 7.38 20.64 14.14
N LYS A 78 8.05 19.92 15.02
CA LYS A 78 8.77 20.53 16.16
C LYS A 78 9.95 21.39 15.72
N ALA A 79 10.55 21.11 14.56
CA ALA A 79 11.66 21.87 14.03
C ALA A 79 11.22 23.21 13.45
N THR A 80 10.07 23.27 12.76
CA THR A 80 9.60 24.46 12.04
C THR A 80 8.45 25.19 12.75
N GLY A 81 7.81 24.56 13.73
CA GLY A 81 6.60 25.08 14.39
C GLY A 81 5.36 25.08 13.48
N LYS A 82 5.45 24.50 12.27
CA LYS A 82 4.36 24.51 11.28
C LYS A 82 3.50 23.27 11.37
N PRO A 83 2.20 23.39 11.08
CA PRO A 83 1.34 22.22 10.91
C PRO A 83 1.83 21.32 9.77
N ARG A 84 1.76 20.03 9.97
CA ARG A 84 2.07 19.01 8.95
C ARG A 84 1.00 17.93 8.95
N ILE A 85 0.83 17.31 7.81
CA ILE A 85 -0.02 16.13 7.64
C ILE A 85 0.83 14.94 7.21
N TRP A 86 0.30 13.80 7.52
CA TRP A 86 0.81 12.52 7.05
C TRP A 86 -0.06 12.00 5.90
N GLN A 87 0.58 11.50 4.86
CA GLN A 87 -0.07 10.96 3.66
C GLN A 87 0.55 9.64 3.27
N VAL A 88 -0.24 8.80 2.63
CA VAL A 88 0.21 7.59 1.97
C VAL A 88 0.10 7.78 0.47
N LEU A 89 1.23 7.65 -0.21
CA LEU A 89 1.34 7.82 -1.66
C LEU A 89 1.69 6.49 -2.31
N ARG A 90 1.03 6.19 -3.42
CA ARG A 90 1.33 5.02 -4.23
C ARG A 90 2.56 5.30 -5.09
N ILE A 91 3.64 4.50 -4.92
CA ILE A 91 4.92 4.75 -5.61
C ILE A 91 4.78 4.72 -7.14
N SER A 92 3.92 3.85 -7.68
CA SER A 92 3.68 3.77 -9.12
C SER A 92 3.03 5.02 -9.74
N ARG A 93 2.55 5.96 -8.93
CA ARG A 93 1.97 7.24 -9.37
C ARG A 93 2.95 8.41 -9.32
N ILE A 94 4.19 8.15 -8.93
CA ILE A 94 5.26 9.14 -8.99
C ILE A 94 5.76 9.20 -10.44
N GLU A 95 5.61 10.37 -11.06
CA GLU A 95 6.05 10.61 -12.43
C GLU A 95 7.50 11.10 -12.49
N HIS A 96 7.90 11.89 -11.50
CA HIS A 96 9.24 12.42 -11.34
C HIS A 96 9.54 12.63 -9.86
N ALA A 97 10.79 12.41 -9.45
CA ALA A 97 11.24 12.68 -8.09
C ALA A 97 12.72 13.05 -8.06
N GLU A 98 13.03 14.06 -7.26
CA GLU A 98 14.40 14.51 -6.98
C GLU A 98 14.63 14.59 -5.47
N LEU A 99 15.83 14.22 -5.04
CA LEU A 99 16.23 14.37 -3.65
C LEU A 99 16.63 15.82 -3.38
N VAL A 100 16.10 16.37 -2.30
CA VAL A 100 16.39 17.75 -1.87
C VAL A 100 16.92 17.71 -0.44
N GLU A 101 18.05 18.38 -0.21
CA GLU A 101 18.55 18.53 1.15
C GLU A 101 17.62 19.42 1.97
N PRO A 102 17.21 19.00 3.16
CA PRO A 102 16.40 19.82 4.04
C PRO A 102 17.23 20.98 4.56
N THR A 103 16.69 22.18 4.57
CA THR A 103 17.31 23.36 5.17
C THR A 103 17.38 23.28 6.71
N GLU A 104 16.54 22.44 7.29
CA GLU A 104 16.43 22.19 8.72
C GLU A 104 16.33 20.67 8.96
N LYS A 105 16.73 20.24 10.16
CA LYS A 105 16.60 18.81 10.52
C LYS A 105 15.16 18.36 10.40
N VAL A 106 14.94 17.33 9.58
CA VAL A 106 13.62 16.73 9.44
C VAL A 106 13.32 15.91 10.68
N ASP A 107 12.30 16.32 11.44
CA ASP A 107 11.76 15.55 12.56
C ASP A 107 10.66 14.63 12.01
N ILE A 108 10.97 13.35 11.88
CA ILE A 108 9.99 12.34 11.45
C ILE A 108 9.52 11.61 12.71
N PRO A 109 8.24 11.79 13.10
CA PRO A 109 7.71 11.04 14.25
C PRO A 109 7.60 9.56 13.91
N ASP A 110 7.86 8.73 14.89
CA ASP A 110 7.63 7.29 14.73
C ASP A 110 6.13 7.01 14.71
N VAL A 111 5.61 6.71 13.52
CA VAL A 111 4.21 6.31 13.35
C VAL A 111 4.14 4.80 13.42
N PRO A 112 3.40 4.21 14.37
CA PRO A 112 3.23 2.78 14.46
C PRO A 112 2.63 2.20 13.17
N ALA A 113 3.05 1.02 12.77
CA ALA A 113 2.49 0.34 11.59
C ALA A 113 0.96 0.17 11.67
N SER A 114 0.39 0.09 12.88
CA SER A 114 -1.05 0.06 13.11
C SER A 114 -1.77 1.35 12.66
N GLU A 115 -1.13 2.50 12.77
CA GLU A 115 -1.68 3.78 12.28
C GLU A 115 -1.64 3.84 10.74
N LEU A 116 -0.57 3.32 10.12
CA LEU A 116 -0.45 3.18 8.67
C LEU A 116 -1.63 2.39 8.08
N ARG A 117 -2.07 1.37 8.78
CA ARG A 117 -3.16 0.49 8.37
C ARG A 117 -4.51 1.19 8.32
N LYS A 118 -4.81 2.08 9.25
CA LYS A 118 -6.08 2.81 9.31
C LYS A 118 -6.30 3.70 8.09
N TRP A 119 -5.25 4.22 7.50
CA TRP A 119 -5.34 5.12 6.34
C TRP A 119 -5.51 4.40 5.01
N SER A 120 -5.01 3.18 4.92
CA SER A 120 -5.09 2.37 3.69
C SER A 120 -6.43 1.65 3.55
N PHE A 121 -7.19 1.45 4.64
CA PHE A 121 -8.23 0.42 4.72
C PHE A 121 -9.61 0.89 5.17
N ASP A 122 -9.87 2.18 5.30
CA ASP A 122 -11.19 2.70 5.74
C ASP A 122 -12.36 2.28 4.84
N ASN A 123 -12.09 1.68 3.66
CA ASN A 123 -13.08 1.21 2.71
C ASN A 123 -12.84 -0.23 2.22
N GLY A 124 -12.02 -1.01 2.90
CA GLY A 124 -11.74 -2.38 2.50
C GLY A 124 -12.77 -3.38 3.00
N THR A 125 -12.80 -4.56 2.37
CA THR A 125 -13.64 -5.68 2.75
C THR A 125 -12.90 -6.61 3.71
N PRO A 126 -13.41 -6.89 4.91
CA PRO A 126 -12.82 -7.91 5.78
C PRO A 126 -12.85 -9.27 5.09
N ALA A 127 -11.71 -9.95 5.07
CA ALA A 127 -11.58 -11.28 4.49
C ALA A 127 -10.83 -12.22 5.42
N VAL A 128 -11.09 -13.50 5.25
CA VAL A 128 -10.47 -14.58 6.02
C VAL A 128 -10.09 -15.71 5.09
N PHE A 129 -8.86 -16.19 5.18
CA PHE A 129 -8.46 -17.44 4.59
C PHE A 129 -7.73 -18.34 5.60
N ILE A 130 -7.68 -19.64 5.31
CA ILE A 130 -6.89 -20.63 6.06
C ILE A 130 -5.72 -21.05 5.19
N THR A 131 -4.54 -21.14 5.80
CA THR A 131 -3.35 -21.70 5.17
C THR A 131 -2.82 -22.88 5.96
N ASN A 132 -2.31 -23.89 5.25
CA ASN A 132 -1.62 -25.05 5.83
C ASN A 132 -0.10 -24.98 5.61
N GLN A 133 0.41 -23.85 5.17
CA GLN A 133 1.81 -23.66 4.87
C GLN A 133 2.59 -23.28 6.12
N ASP A 134 3.71 -23.96 6.38
CA ASP A 134 4.58 -23.67 7.51
C ASP A 134 5.35 -22.35 7.33
N ASP A 135 5.74 -22.05 6.09
CA ASP A 135 6.36 -20.76 5.77
C ASP A 135 5.29 -19.70 5.49
N LEU A 136 5.11 -18.82 6.45
CA LEU A 136 4.13 -17.71 6.38
C LEU A 136 4.73 -16.41 5.85
N SER A 137 5.94 -16.44 5.27
CA SER A 137 6.63 -15.24 4.78
C SER A 137 5.82 -14.48 3.72
N PHE A 138 4.96 -15.15 2.95
CA PHE A 138 4.06 -14.49 2.00
C PHE A 138 2.99 -13.63 2.68
N ILE A 139 2.65 -13.90 3.94
CA ILE A 139 1.69 -13.10 4.73
C ILE A 139 2.30 -11.75 5.10
N ASP A 140 3.62 -11.66 5.25
CA ASP A 140 4.31 -10.41 5.54
C ASP A 140 4.11 -9.36 4.45
N SER A 141 3.78 -9.79 3.23
CA SER A 141 3.40 -8.91 2.12
C SER A 141 1.95 -8.40 2.20
N LEU A 142 1.14 -9.00 3.09
CA LEU A 142 -0.26 -8.64 3.30
C LEU A 142 -0.37 -7.63 4.43
N SER A 143 -0.58 -6.38 4.07
CA SER A 143 -0.72 -5.32 5.06
C SER A 143 -1.93 -5.54 5.97
N GLY A 144 -1.72 -5.41 7.27
CA GLY A 144 -2.78 -5.53 8.25
C GLY A 144 -3.25 -6.95 8.55
N ALA A 145 -2.61 -7.97 8.00
CA ALA A 145 -2.95 -9.34 8.29
C ALA A 145 -2.65 -9.70 9.76
N THR A 146 -3.60 -10.39 10.39
CA THR A 146 -3.41 -11.01 11.71
C THR A 146 -3.61 -12.51 11.58
N VAL A 147 -2.84 -13.28 12.33
CA VAL A 147 -2.80 -14.74 12.23
C VAL A 147 -3.21 -15.36 13.56
N GLU A 148 -4.10 -16.35 13.51
CA GLU A 148 -4.45 -17.18 14.66
C GLU A 148 -4.34 -18.67 14.30
N LYS A 149 -3.96 -19.51 15.25
CA LYS A 149 -3.92 -20.95 15.03
C LYS A 149 -5.33 -21.53 14.96
N CYS A 150 -5.55 -22.40 13.97
CA CYS A 150 -6.84 -23.05 13.75
C CYS A 150 -6.64 -24.51 13.31
N GLY A 151 -6.76 -25.44 14.25
CA GLY A 151 -6.54 -26.87 13.95
C GLY A 151 -5.13 -27.16 13.46
N GLU A 152 -5.00 -27.74 12.26
CA GLU A 152 -3.72 -28.06 11.63
C GLU A 152 -3.17 -26.91 10.78
N GLY A 153 -3.78 -25.73 10.79
CA GLY A 153 -3.39 -24.61 9.96
C GLY A 153 -3.45 -23.28 10.69
N GLU A 154 -3.23 -22.24 9.93
CA GLU A 154 -3.29 -20.85 10.38
C GLU A 154 -4.45 -20.12 9.71
N LYS A 155 -5.23 -19.41 10.49
CA LYS A 155 -6.31 -18.55 10.01
C LYS A 155 -5.81 -17.12 9.91
N VAL A 156 -5.93 -16.53 8.73
CA VAL A 156 -5.46 -15.18 8.44
C VAL A 156 -6.63 -14.25 8.22
N HIS A 157 -6.67 -13.19 8.99
CA HIS A 157 -7.64 -12.11 8.86
C HIS A 157 -6.96 -10.91 8.22
N LEU A 158 -7.58 -10.32 7.21
CA LEU A 158 -7.06 -9.15 6.50
C LEU A 158 -8.20 -8.26 6.02
N ILE A 159 -7.84 -7.04 5.62
CA ILE A 159 -8.77 -6.12 4.97
C ILE A 159 -8.36 -6.03 3.49
N VAL A 160 -9.27 -6.35 2.60
CA VAL A 160 -9.06 -6.36 1.16
C VAL A 160 -9.50 -5.03 0.57
N SER A 161 -8.58 -4.27 -0.02
CA SER A 161 -8.87 -2.99 -0.69
C SER A 161 -9.13 -3.16 -2.19
N SER A 162 -8.69 -4.29 -2.78
CA SER A 162 -8.92 -4.63 -4.19
C SER A 162 -9.39 -6.07 -4.32
N ASP A 163 -10.66 -6.26 -4.63
CA ASP A 163 -11.24 -7.59 -4.82
C ASP A 163 -10.53 -8.37 -5.94
N SER A 164 -10.24 -7.72 -7.06
CA SER A 164 -9.56 -8.34 -8.20
C SER A 164 -8.15 -8.82 -7.84
N TRP A 165 -7.41 -8.04 -7.05
CA TRP A 165 -6.10 -8.46 -6.58
C TRP A 165 -6.21 -9.67 -5.64
N TYR A 166 -7.16 -9.63 -4.69
CA TYR A 166 -7.35 -10.73 -3.73
C TYR A 166 -7.75 -12.04 -4.42
N VAL A 167 -8.63 -11.97 -5.41
CA VAL A 167 -9.02 -13.13 -6.22
C VAL A 167 -7.81 -13.72 -6.93
N ALA A 168 -7.00 -12.90 -7.60
CA ALA A 168 -5.77 -13.35 -8.26
C ALA A 168 -4.76 -13.93 -7.26
N PHE A 169 -4.60 -13.33 -6.10
CA PHE A 169 -3.76 -13.82 -5.01
C PHE A 169 -4.22 -15.22 -4.54
N CYS A 170 -5.50 -15.40 -4.28
CA CYS A 170 -6.03 -16.69 -3.85
C CYS A 170 -5.83 -17.79 -4.90
N ILE A 171 -5.98 -17.47 -6.18
CA ILE A 171 -5.74 -18.42 -7.28
C ILE A 171 -4.26 -18.78 -7.36
N ALA A 172 -3.36 -17.80 -7.29
CA ALA A 172 -1.93 -18.03 -7.32
C ALA A 172 -1.43 -18.92 -6.18
N HIS A 173 -2.09 -18.85 -5.03
CA HIS A 173 -1.76 -19.61 -3.81
C HIS A 173 -2.74 -20.76 -3.51
N ALA A 174 -3.54 -21.21 -4.47
CA ALA A 174 -4.62 -22.18 -4.26
C ALA A 174 -4.19 -23.52 -3.66
N ARG A 175 -2.91 -23.89 -3.79
CA ARG A 175 -2.36 -25.10 -3.17
C ARG A 175 -2.22 -24.99 -1.65
N HIS A 176 -2.11 -23.78 -1.13
CA HIS A 176 -1.72 -23.50 0.25
C HIS A 176 -2.79 -22.77 1.03
N ILE A 177 -3.72 -22.09 0.37
CA ILE A 177 -4.75 -21.29 1.01
C ILE A 177 -6.15 -21.68 0.56
N THR A 178 -7.09 -21.52 1.50
CA THR A 178 -8.51 -21.69 1.25
C THR A 178 -9.24 -20.45 1.75
N ALA A 179 -9.87 -19.72 0.85
CA ALA A 179 -10.69 -18.56 1.21
C ALA A 179 -11.93 -19.01 2.00
N VAL A 180 -12.18 -18.39 3.14
CA VAL A 180 -13.27 -18.73 4.06
C VAL A 180 -14.39 -17.70 3.99
N ALA A 181 -14.05 -16.41 4.04
CA ALA A 181 -15.00 -15.32 4.06
C ALA A 181 -14.43 -14.06 3.38
N PRO A 182 -15.26 -13.16 2.89
CA PRO A 182 -16.72 -13.27 2.76
C PRO A 182 -17.13 -14.16 1.58
N GLU A 183 -18.36 -14.60 1.57
CA GLU A 183 -18.90 -15.45 0.50
C GLU A 183 -18.86 -14.78 -0.87
N THR A 184 -19.02 -13.48 -0.92
CA THR A 184 -18.89 -12.68 -2.17
C THR A 184 -17.53 -12.86 -2.83
N LEU A 185 -16.43 -12.79 -2.07
CA LEU A 185 -15.07 -13.00 -2.60
C LEU A 185 -14.83 -14.47 -2.94
N ARG A 186 -15.34 -15.41 -2.17
CA ARG A 186 -15.26 -16.84 -2.51
C ARG A 186 -15.94 -17.16 -3.83
N THR A 187 -17.11 -16.61 -4.08
CA THR A 187 -17.84 -16.76 -5.35
C THR A 187 -17.02 -16.21 -6.53
N MET A 188 -16.38 -15.06 -6.36
CA MET A 188 -15.51 -14.47 -7.38
C MET A 188 -14.29 -15.34 -7.68
N ILE A 189 -13.66 -15.92 -6.65
CA ILE A 189 -12.52 -16.83 -6.79
C ILE A 189 -12.92 -18.07 -7.60
N ILE A 190 -14.04 -18.70 -7.25
CA ILE A 190 -14.54 -19.90 -7.94
C ILE A 190 -14.86 -19.59 -9.40
N ALA A 191 -15.57 -18.48 -9.67
CA ALA A 191 -15.90 -18.08 -11.04
C ALA A 191 -14.65 -17.83 -11.89
N ARG A 192 -13.63 -17.19 -11.34
CA ARG A 192 -12.35 -16.94 -12.02
C ARG A 192 -11.58 -18.22 -12.29
N ALA A 193 -11.51 -19.14 -11.32
CA ALA A 193 -10.85 -20.41 -11.48
C ALA A 193 -11.54 -21.27 -12.57
N GLN A 194 -12.86 -21.32 -12.61
CA GLN A 194 -13.62 -22.02 -13.64
C GLN A 194 -13.39 -21.44 -15.05
N HIS A 195 -13.31 -20.10 -15.14
CA HIS A 195 -13.01 -19.43 -16.40
C HIS A 195 -11.61 -19.78 -16.93
N GLU A 196 -10.60 -19.78 -16.07
CA GLU A 196 -9.22 -20.13 -16.46
C GLU A 196 -9.11 -21.60 -16.92
N LEU A 197 -9.80 -22.52 -16.26
CA LEU A 197 -9.86 -23.93 -16.69
C LEU A 197 -10.51 -24.08 -18.07
N SER A 198 -11.62 -23.37 -18.33
CA SER A 198 -12.32 -23.43 -19.63
C SER A 198 -11.50 -22.86 -20.79
N VAL A 199 -10.63 -21.87 -20.54
CA VAL A 199 -9.69 -21.32 -21.54
C VAL A 199 -8.58 -22.32 -21.84
N GLY A 200 -8.01 -22.96 -20.80
CA GLY A 200 -6.98 -23.99 -20.96
C GLY A 200 -7.45 -25.21 -21.76
N ASP A 201 -8.70 -25.62 -21.59
CA ASP A 201 -9.28 -26.73 -22.36
C ASP A 201 -9.41 -26.41 -23.86
N ARG A 202 -9.69 -25.16 -24.22
CA ARG A 202 -9.79 -24.72 -25.64
C ARG A 202 -8.44 -24.65 -26.35
N GLU A 203 -7.37 -24.33 -25.64
CA GLU A 203 -6.02 -24.28 -26.21
C GLU A 203 -5.44 -25.66 -26.46
N ASN A 204 -5.99 -26.74 -25.87
CA ASN A 204 -5.56 -28.12 -26.09
C ASN A 204 -6.36 -28.85 -27.18
N GLU A 205 -7.38 -28.22 -27.78
CA GLU A 205 -8.20 -28.78 -28.85
C GLU A 205 -7.77 -28.32 -30.27
N ASP A 206 -6.81 -27.39 -30.39
CA ASP A 206 -6.18 -26.91 -31.63
C ASP A 206 -4.77 -27.54 -31.82
#